data_101528b4885531d72e9eeaecefcd70cb
#
_entry.id   101528b4885531d72e9eeaecefcd70cb
#
_cell.length_a   1.000
_cell.length_b   1.000
_cell.length_c   1.000
_cell.angle_alpha   90.00
_cell.angle_beta   90.00
_cell.angle_gamma   90.00
#
_symmetry.space_group_name_H-M   'P 1'
#
loop_
_entity.id
_entity.type
_entity.pdbx_description
1 polymer ?
#
loop_
_entity_poly.entity_id
_entity_poly.type
_entity_poly.pdbx_seq_one_letter_code
_entity_poly.pdbx_strand_id
1 'polypeptide(L)'
;MRIVILSNPPDFSAYLSEMLKTWGLALYEGVNPDVLPALDPMDAPVVICPASEGVRRYAASLIAYARRGGTVICFLPEGALARAAGLENEGEKELPLRLRITAYPAKGLAGELLPVVGHVQTYQHASEVQVLAYLSHPGRYQGESVGITETRVGHGRIVAFAFDLALCVLLLRQGDPSRAEVLSSNAPYARTEQLAADIGPNDSGWIPFADLLSRLFVDLVRRGLQAPTPLLSHLPGTAGGMLLYSGDDDRAEAAWNDEEMDVVAAAGGRMNLYIIPIRTKSTTVDVQRYLSRHDVGPHPDIRALDGHSVTERLAEFERQIRMFQEMFHVPARSLRNHCAAWAGYLEPVEIMERVGVRMDASYISGTYLRNRDYAPYAGFGAAMPMRFCRPDGRLINVFQQHTHLADDEMFSRREYSYKFSLELFEVMLHRILTDSVTRFHTPYTVNFHPGNFVEFSGAQGQELLRQAAEQSLPVWSFDQWLTFWEARDTWRFSALTWDGARLQFILAGSTSHDGLCFMVPANYAGTSLDEVRLDGEITDWQQETRYGENMVLVPIPAEKQRISVSVRYS
;
A
#
# COMPACT_ATOMS: atom_id res chain seq x y z
N MET A 1 12.53 -23.14 4.81
CA MET A 1 11.13 -22.76 5.16
C MET A 1 10.56 -21.86 4.09
N ARG A 2 9.26 -21.93 3.81
CA ARG A 2 8.51 -21.07 2.88
C ARG A 2 7.08 -20.86 3.37
N ILE A 3 6.42 -19.81 2.89
CA ILE A 3 5.00 -19.54 3.12
C ILE A 3 4.23 -20.10 1.93
N VAL A 4 3.17 -20.82 2.19
CA VAL A 4 2.30 -21.37 1.15
C VAL A 4 0.98 -20.60 1.11
N ILE A 5 0.61 -20.10 -0.07
CA ILE A 5 -0.69 -19.48 -0.32
C ILE A 5 -1.48 -20.44 -1.20
N LEU A 6 -2.60 -20.93 -0.69
CA LEU A 6 -3.48 -21.79 -1.47
C LEU A 6 -4.16 -20.96 -2.57
N SER A 7 -4.18 -21.49 -3.77
CA SER A 7 -4.76 -20.82 -4.94
C SER A 7 -5.63 -21.78 -5.74
N ASN A 8 -6.88 -21.38 -5.95
CA ASN A 8 -7.84 -22.06 -6.80
C ASN A 8 -8.74 -21.01 -7.48
N PRO A 9 -8.21 -20.29 -8.47
CA PRO A 9 -8.91 -19.16 -9.10
C PRO A 9 -10.31 -19.52 -9.64
N PRO A 10 -11.26 -18.57 -9.58
CA PRO A 10 -11.08 -17.17 -9.14
C PRO A 10 -11.01 -17.04 -7.62
N ASP A 11 -9.94 -16.44 -7.11
CA ASP A 11 -9.75 -16.10 -5.68
C ASP A 11 -8.73 -14.96 -5.52
N PHE A 12 -8.61 -14.41 -4.32
CA PHE A 12 -7.68 -13.33 -4.02
C PHE A 12 -6.26 -13.80 -3.60
N SER A 13 -5.84 -15.01 -3.93
CA SER A 13 -4.50 -15.51 -3.58
C SER A 13 -3.37 -14.64 -4.13
N ALA A 14 -3.50 -14.15 -5.37
CA ALA A 14 -2.54 -13.22 -5.97
C ALA A 14 -2.49 -11.87 -5.25
N TYR A 15 -3.63 -11.36 -4.79
CA TYR A 15 -3.68 -10.10 -4.04
C TYR A 15 -3.12 -10.24 -2.62
N LEU A 16 -3.37 -11.36 -1.93
CA LEU A 16 -2.70 -11.70 -0.66
C LEU A 16 -1.17 -11.79 -0.84
N SER A 17 -0.72 -12.36 -1.96
CA SER A 17 0.70 -12.38 -2.33
C SER A 17 1.27 -10.97 -2.51
N GLU A 18 0.52 -10.08 -3.18
CA GLU A 18 0.91 -8.69 -3.37
C GLU A 18 0.99 -7.94 -2.04
N MET A 19 0.07 -8.18 -1.10
CA MET A 19 0.13 -7.62 0.26
C MET A 19 1.42 -8.05 0.99
N LEU A 20 1.77 -9.34 0.97
CA LEU A 20 3.02 -9.83 1.56
C LEU A 20 4.24 -9.16 0.94
N LYS A 21 4.26 -9.08 -0.39
CA LYS A 21 5.34 -8.51 -1.18
C LYS A 21 5.51 -7.02 -0.95
N THR A 22 4.42 -6.26 -0.88
CA THR A 22 4.42 -4.84 -0.57
C THR A 22 5.12 -4.58 0.76
N TRP A 23 4.85 -5.39 1.78
CA TRP A 23 5.48 -5.30 3.10
C TRP A 23 6.81 -6.05 3.22
N GLY A 24 7.40 -6.43 2.09
CA GLY A 24 8.74 -6.98 2.02
C GLY A 24 8.86 -8.47 2.31
N LEU A 25 7.77 -9.16 2.62
CA LEU A 25 7.80 -10.60 2.90
C LEU A 25 7.71 -11.41 1.58
N ALA A 26 8.76 -11.33 0.78
CA ALA A 26 8.85 -12.00 -0.52
C ALA A 26 9.37 -13.45 -0.41
N LEU A 27 8.79 -14.25 0.50
CA LEU A 27 9.14 -15.65 0.84
C LEU A 27 7.90 -16.55 0.72
N TYR A 28 7.17 -16.49 -0.37
CA TYR A 28 5.94 -17.24 -0.55
C TYR A 28 5.86 -17.98 -1.88
N GLU A 29 5.01 -19.00 -1.93
CA GLU A 29 4.68 -19.78 -3.11
C GLU A 29 3.17 -20.00 -3.19
N GLY A 30 2.58 -19.74 -4.36
CA GLY A 30 1.20 -20.09 -4.65
C GLY A 30 1.09 -21.56 -5.07
N VAL A 31 0.22 -22.31 -4.44
CA VAL A 31 0.04 -23.76 -4.74
C VAL A 31 -1.42 -24.15 -4.83
N ASN A 32 -1.71 -25.19 -5.62
CA ASN A 32 -3.03 -25.81 -5.63
C ASN A 32 -3.30 -26.49 -4.27
N PRO A 33 -4.51 -26.38 -3.69
CA PRO A 33 -4.86 -27.00 -2.41
C PRO A 33 -4.70 -28.53 -2.35
N ASP A 34 -4.65 -29.21 -3.46
CA ASP A 34 -4.43 -30.68 -3.51
C ASP A 34 -3.09 -31.12 -2.92
N VAL A 35 -2.11 -30.21 -2.78
CA VAL A 35 -0.81 -30.52 -2.18
C VAL A 35 -0.84 -30.55 -0.64
N LEU A 36 -1.91 -30.05 0.00
CA LEU A 36 -2.01 -29.95 1.47
C LEU A 36 -1.68 -31.25 2.24
N PRO A 37 -2.12 -32.45 1.82
CA PRO A 37 -1.80 -33.69 2.53
C PRO A 37 -0.29 -34.00 2.58
N ALA A 38 0.46 -33.55 1.57
CA ALA A 38 1.89 -33.78 1.43
C ALA A 38 2.76 -32.66 2.02
N LEU A 39 2.19 -31.52 2.43
CA LEU A 39 2.95 -30.42 3.03
C LEU A 39 3.49 -30.81 4.41
N ASP A 40 4.80 -30.63 4.57
CA ASP A 40 5.46 -30.74 5.86
C ASP A 40 5.50 -29.35 6.55
N PRO A 41 4.94 -29.20 7.77
CA PRO A 41 5.04 -27.94 8.53
C PRO A 41 6.48 -27.48 8.81
N MET A 42 7.45 -28.37 8.81
CA MET A 42 8.87 -27.98 8.95
C MET A 42 9.39 -27.22 7.73
N ASP A 43 8.89 -27.55 6.56
CA ASP A 43 9.29 -26.97 5.28
C ASP A 43 8.42 -25.73 4.92
N ALA A 44 7.13 -25.86 5.17
CA ALA A 44 6.12 -24.82 4.95
C ALA A 44 5.35 -24.55 6.26
N PRO A 45 5.92 -23.79 7.21
CA PRO A 45 5.30 -23.59 8.53
C PRO A 45 4.00 -22.78 8.50
N VAL A 46 3.74 -22.04 7.44
CA VAL A 46 2.53 -21.21 7.30
C VAL A 46 1.80 -21.53 6.00
N VAL A 47 0.51 -21.81 6.12
CA VAL A 47 -0.44 -21.97 5.02
C VAL A 47 -1.50 -20.87 5.13
N ILE A 48 -1.67 -20.09 4.05
CA ILE A 48 -2.69 -19.05 3.92
C ILE A 48 -3.81 -19.57 3.05
N CYS A 49 -5.03 -19.49 3.57
CA CYS A 49 -6.25 -20.00 2.97
C CYS A 49 -7.17 -18.83 2.59
N PRO A 50 -7.25 -18.42 1.31
CA PRO A 50 -8.17 -17.37 0.86
C PRO A 50 -9.63 -17.71 1.16
N ALA A 51 -10.49 -16.67 1.26
CA ALA A 51 -11.93 -16.81 1.43
C ALA A 51 -12.59 -17.26 0.11
N SER A 52 -12.41 -18.51 -0.27
CA SER A 52 -13.03 -19.06 -1.49
C SER A 52 -13.65 -20.45 -1.26
N GLU A 53 -14.75 -20.75 -1.94
CA GLU A 53 -15.40 -22.07 -1.87
C GLU A 53 -14.45 -23.19 -2.34
N GLY A 54 -13.63 -22.88 -3.36
CA GLY A 54 -12.64 -23.81 -3.89
C GLY A 54 -11.63 -24.30 -2.85
N VAL A 55 -11.33 -23.47 -1.84
CA VAL A 55 -10.39 -23.80 -0.76
C VAL A 55 -11.11 -24.33 0.48
N ARG A 56 -12.35 -23.90 0.76
CA ARG A 56 -13.15 -24.35 1.93
C ARG A 56 -13.35 -25.86 1.98
N ARG A 57 -13.47 -26.54 0.84
CA ARG A 57 -13.59 -27.99 0.75
C ARG A 57 -12.41 -28.79 1.33
N TYR A 58 -11.25 -28.12 1.50
CA TYR A 58 -10.05 -28.73 2.08
C TYR A 58 -9.95 -28.58 3.61
N ALA A 59 -11.03 -28.20 4.29
CA ALA A 59 -11.05 -27.97 5.73
C ALA A 59 -10.43 -29.12 6.56
N ALA A 60 -10.71 -30.37 6.20
CA ALA A 60 -10.14 -31.55 6.88
C ALA A 60 -8.61 -31.62 6.73
N SER A 61 -8.07 -31.31 5.55
CA SER A 61 -6.63 -31.29 5.28
C SER A 61 -5.94 -30.13 6.00
N LEU A 62 -6.57 -28.96 6.06
CA LEU A 62 -6.07 -27.79 6.81
C LEU A 62 -6.01 -28.07 8.30
N ILE A 63 -7.03 -28.69 8.87
CA ILE A 63 -7.08 -29.10 10.29
C ILE A 63 -5.98 -30.16 10.56
N ALA A 64 -5.83 -31.14 9.68
CA ALA A 64 -4.78 -32.15 9.80
C ALA A 64 -3.37 -31.53 9.72
N TYR A 65 -3.17 -30.56 8.83
CA TYR A 65 -1.91 -29.82 8.72
C TYR A 65 -1.61 -29.01 10.01
N ALA A 66 -2.61 -28.28 10.55
CA ALA A 66 -2.45 -27.57 11.82
C ALA A 66 -2.11 -28.54 12.97
N ARG A 67 -2.77 -29.71 13.05
CA ARG A 67 -2.49 -30.73 14.08
C ARG A 67 -1.04 -31.23 14.07
N ARG A 68 -0.40 -31.26 12.89
CA ARG A 68 1.02 -31.65 12.73
C ARG A 68 2.02 -30.55 13.08
N GLY A 69 1.57 -29.33 13.46
CA GLY A 69 2.44 -28.24 13.89
C GLY A 69 2.44 -27.01 12.98
N GLY A 70 1.69 -27.04 11.87
CA GLY A 70 1.58 -25.90 10.97
C GLY A 70 0.69 -24.77 11.49
N THR A 71 0.90 -23.56 10.98
CA THR A 71 0.04 -22.41 11.18
C THR A 71 -0.87 -22.25 9.96
N VAL A 72 -2.18 -22.29 10.18
CA VAL A 72 -3.19 -21.98 9.15
C VAL A 72 -3.72 -20.58 9.40
N ILE A 73 -3.65 -19.72 8.37
CA ILE A 73 -4.32 -18.40 8.39
C ILE A 73 -5.48 -18.46 7.43
N CYS A 74 -6.71 -18.24 7.91
CA CYS A 74 -7.91 -18.34 7.10
C CYS A 74 -8.84 -17.14 7.30
N PHE A 75 -9.64 -16.86 6.28
CA PHE A 75 -10.60 -15.76 6.25
C PHE A 75 -12.01 -16.33 6.13
N LEU A 76 -12.94 -15.78 6.95
CA LEU A 76 -14.35 -16.23 6.98
C LEU A 76 -14.48 -17.76 7.09
N PRO A 77 -13.88 -18.40 8.14
CA PRO A 77 -13.95 -19.85 8.25
C PRO A 77 -15.39 -20.33 8.46
N GLU A 78 -15.72 -21.49 7.87
CA GLU A 78 -17.03 -22.10 7.97
C GLU A 78 -16.95 -23.58 8.35
N GLY A 79 -18.07 -24.14 8.81
CA GLY A 79 -18.24 -25.56 9.03
C GLY A 79 -17.20 -26.19 9.95
N ALA A 80 -16.46 -27.18 9.46
CA ALA A 80 -15.47 -27.91 10.25
C ALA A 80 -14.25 -27.04 10.61
N LEU A 81 -13.85 -26.12 9.71
CA LEU A 81 -12.70 -25.24 9.94
C LEU A 81 -13.03 -24.20 11.04
N ALA A 82 -14.23 -23.59 11.02
CA ALA A 82 -14.68 -22.69 12.07
C ALA A 82 -14.70 -23.40 13.42
N ARG A 83 -15.32 -24.60 13.49
CA ARG A 83 -15.35 -25.39 14.74
C ARG A 83 -13.93 -25.75 15.25
N ALA A 84 -13.00 -26.08 14.33
CA ALA A 84 -11.61 -26.34 14.72
C ALA A 84 -10.87 -25.08 15.22
N ALA A 85 -11.29 -23.91 14.75
CA ALA A 85 -10.84 -22.61 15.24
C ALA A 85 -11.57 -22.17 16.55
N GLY A 86 -12.47 -23.00 17.09
CA GLY A 86 -13.26 -22.68 18.28
C GLY A 86 -14.32 -21.59 18.04
N LEU A 87 -14.80 -21.49 16.80
CA LEU A 87 -15.76 -20.47 16.36
C LEU A 87 -17.09 -21.08 15.92
N GLU A 88 -18.18 -20.43 16.30
CA GLU A 88 -19.52 -20.76 15.85
C GLU A 88 -20.13 -19.54 15.16
N ASN A 89 -20.57 -19.70 13.91
CA ASN A 89 -21.10 -18.63 13.09
C ASN A 89 -22.48 -18.19 13.57
N GLU A 90 -22.67 -16.89 13.79
CA GLU A 90 -23.95 -16.27 14.20
C GLU A 90 -24.65 -15.50 13.06
N GLY A 91 -23.99 -15.33 11.90
CA GLY A 91 -24.50 -14.60 10.75
C GLY A 91 -23.61 -13.43 10.33
N GLU A 92 -24.17 -12.55 9.52
CA GLU A 92 -23.48 -11.35 9.00
C GLU A 92 -23.70 -10.15 9.91
N LYS A 93 -22.79 -9.19 9.85
CA LYS A 93 -22.87 -7.94 10.59
C LYS A 93 -22.97 -6.75 9.64
N GLU A 94 -23.75 -5.75 10.05
CA GLU A 94 -23.96 -4.52 9.30
C GLU A 94 -22.69 -3.66 9.28
N LEU A 95 -22.37 -3.09 8.13
CA LEU A 95 -21.19 -2.22 7.92
C LEU A 95 -21.56 -0.73 8.07
N PRO A 96 -20.60 0.16 8.25
CA PRO A 96 -19.14 -0.07 8.43
C PRO A 96 -18.77 -0.52 9.85
N LEU A 97 -17.62 -1.17 9.97
CA LEU A 97 -17.06 -1.63 11.25
C LEU A 97 -15.66 -1.05 11.50
N ARG A 98 -15.22 -1.15 12.74
CA ARG A 98 -13.85 -0.84 13.18
C ARG A 98 -13.23 -2.05 13.82
N LEU A 99 -12.01 -2.39 13.38
CA LEU A 99 -11.15 -3.39 14.00
C LEU A 99 -10.32 -2.72 15.09
N ARG A 100 -10.49 -3.13 16.33
CA ARG A 100 -9.68 -2.73 17.47
C ARG A 100 -8.69 -3.84 17.79
N ILE A 101 -7.40 -3.58 17.54
CA ILE A 101 -6.34 -4.55 17.79
C ILE A 101 -6.03 -4.56 19.29
N THR A 102 -5.93 -5.77 19.89
CA THR A 102 -5.46 -5.95 21.26
C THR A 102 -3.93 -5.77 21.31
N ALA A 103 -3.35 -5.66 22.52
CA ALA A 103 -1.92 -5.38 22.70
C ALA A 103 -0.96 -6.36 21.99
N TYR A 104 -1.47 -7.43 21.49
CA TYR A 104 -0.75 -8.47 20.77
C TYR A 104 -1.57 -8.87 19.52
N PRO A 105 -1.00 -9.15 18.34
CA PRO A 105 0.41 -9.48 18.06
C PRO A 105 1.24 -8.34 17.43
N ALA A 106 0.63 -7.23 17.08
CA ALA A 106 1.29 -6.20 16.27
C ALA A 106 1.78 -5.05 17.16
N LYS A 107 3.05 -5.06 17.54
CA LYS A 107 3.70 -3.91 18.17
C LYS A 107 3.50 -2.67 17.30
N GLY A 108 3.11 -1.55 17.90
CA GLY A 108 2.86 -0.29 17.22
C GLY A 108 1.50 -0.16 16.53
N LEU A 109 0.64 -1.19 16.54
CA LEU A 109 -0.75 -1.11 16.05
C LEU A 109 -1.79 -1.21 17.18
N ALA A 110 -1.37 -1.48 18.41
CA ALA A 110 -2.28 -1.56 19.55
C ALA A 110 -2.98 -0.22 19.76
N GLY A 111 -4.32 -0.25 19.86
CA GLY A 111 -5.15 0.94 20.04
C GLY A 111 -5.60 1.61 18.72
N GLU A 112 -5.10 1.19 17.57
CA GLU A 112 -5.62 1.65 16.28
C GLU A 112 -7.03 1.10 16.04
N LEU A 113 -7.89 1.97 15.49
CA LEU A 113 -9.24 1.64 15.04
C LEU A 113 -9.27 1.62 13.51
N LEU A 114 -9.03 0.45 12.94
CA LEU A 114 -8.94 0.31 11.49
C LEU A 114 -10.31 0.01 10.88
N PRO A 115 -10.72 0.69 9.78
CA PRO A 115 -11.99 0.42 9.13
C PRO A 115 -11.99 -0.98 8.52
N VAL A 116 -13.13 -1.67 8.61
CA VAL A 116 -13.41 -2.94 7.97
C VAL A 116 -14.65 -2.80 7.11
N VAL A 117 -14.51 -3.17 5.84
CA VAL A 117 -15.55 -3.14 4.80
C VAL A 117 -15.56 -4.47 4.04
N GLY A 118 -16.56 -4.70 3.20
CA GLY A 118 -16.72 -5.94 2.45
C GLY A 118 -17.44 -7.02 3.25
N HIS A 119 -17.03 -8.29 3.10
CA HIS A 119 -17.71 -9.41 3.75
C HIS A 119 -17.23 -9.60 5.19
N VAL A 120 -18.14 -9.60 6.14
CA VAL A 120 -17.88 -9.80 7.57
C VAL A 120 -18.89 -10.79 8.15
N GLN A 121 -18.41 -11.73 8.94
CA GLN A 121 -19.24 -12.66 9.73
C GLN A 121 -19.06 -12.43 11.22
N THR A 122 -20.08 -12.72 12.01
CA THR A 122 -20.00 -12.74 13.47
C THR A 122 -19.84 -14.15 13.97
N TYR A 123 -19.06 -14.30 15.03
CA TYR A 123 -18.82 -15.59 15.66
C TYR A 123 -18.94 -15.48 17.18
N GLN A 124 -19.60 -16.47 17.80
CA GLN A 124 -19.30 -16.85 19.17
C GLN A 124 -17.98 -17.61 19.22
N HIS A 125 -17.29 -17.53 20.32
CA HIS A 125 -16.01 -18.24 20.49
C HIS A 125 -15.97 -19.02 21.81
N ALA A 126 -15.28 -20.15 21.80
CA ALA A 126 -15.00 -20.93 22.99
C ALA A 126 -14.01 -20.19 23.91
N SER A 127 -14.00 -20.53 25.20
CA SER A 127 -13.20 -19.84 26.22
C SER A 127 -11.68 -19.96 26.02
N GLU A 128 -11.23 -21.00 25.34
CA GLU A 128 -9.81 -21.27 25.03
C GLU A 128 -9.29 -20.49 23.81
N VAL A 129 -10.17 -19.81 23.09
CA VAL A 129 -9.79 -19.00 21.91
C VAL A 129 -9.16 -17.70 22.37
N GLN A 130 -7.97 -17.40 21.87
CA GLN A 130 -7.33 -16.11 22.07
C GLN A 130 -7.86 -15.10 21.05
N VAL A 131 -8.54 -14.04 21.52
CA VAL A 131 -8.97 -12.93 20.65
C VAL A 131 -7.83 -11.94 20.46
N LEU A 132 -7.42 -11.74 19.21
CA LEU A 132 -6.36 -10.81 18.81
C LEU A 132 -6.90 -9.43 18.43
N ALA A 133 -8.13 -9.37 17.93
CA ALA A 133 -8.81 -8.11 17.61
C ALA A 133 -10.32 -8.27 17.70
N TYR A 134 -10.99 -7.16 18.02
CA TYR A 134 -12.45 -7.07 18.10
C TYR A 134 -13.01 -6.19 17.00
N LEU A 135 -14.23 -6.47 16.57
CA LEU A 135 -15.03 -5.67 15.64
C LEU A 135 -16.13 -4.93 16.40
N SER A 136 -16.26 -3.63 16.14
CA SER A 136 -17.32 -2.78 16.69
C SER A 136 -17.86 -1.80 15.65
N HIS A 137 -19.08 -1.31 15.83
CA HIS A 137 -19.57 -0.19 15.02
C HIS A 137 -18.87 1.12 15.41
N PRO A 138 -18.64 2.04 14.45
CA PRO A 138 -18.11 3.37 14.75
C PRO A 138 -18.93 4.07 15.84
N GLY A 139 -18.24 4.61 16.87
CA GLY A 139 -18.89 5.31 17.97
C GLY A 139 -19.71 4.46 18.95
N ARG A 140 -19.70 3.12 18.82
CA ARG A 140 -20.41 2.21 19.74
C ARG A 140 -19.41 1.20 20.31
N TYR A 141 -19.19 1.26 21.62
CA TYR A 141 -18.33 0.30 22.34
C TYR A 141 -19.09 -0.92 22.87
N GLN A 142 -20.41 -0.97 22.72
CA GLN A 142 -21.24 -2.12 23.14
C GLN A 142 -21.50 -3.03 21.94
N GLY A 143 -21.47 -4.36 22.19
CA GLY A 143 -21.72 -5.38 21.15
C GLY A 143 -20.49 -5.66 20.28
N GLU A 144 -19.27 -5.63 20.85
CA GLU A 144 -18.07 -6.11 20.16
C GLU A 144 -18.21 -7.59 19.83
N SER A 145 -17.79 -7.98 18.63
CA SER A 145 -17.62 -9.36 18.19
C SER A 145 -16.15 -9.64 17.89
N VAL A 146 -15.78 -10.91 17.81
CA VAL A 146 -14.40 -11.25 17.45
C VAL A 146 -14.09 -10.81 16.01
N GLY A 147 -12.92 -10.23 15.81
CA GLY A 147 -12.42 -9.80 14.51
C GLY A 147 -11.29 -10.70 14.00
N ILE A 148 -10.33 -11.02 14.88
CA ILE A 148 -9.23 -11.93 14.59
C ILE A 148 -9.00 -12.79 15.84
N THR A 149 -8.86 -14.10 15.62
CA THR A 149 -8.63 -15.07 16.69
C THR A 149 -7.45 -15.97 16.41
N GLU A 150 -6.87 -16.53 17.47
CA GLU A 150 -5.87 -17.59 17.39
C GLU A 150 -6.30 -18.75 18.29
N THR A 151 -6.28 -19.98 17.76
CA THR A 151 -6.63 -21.20 18.48
C THR A 151 -5.56 -22.25 18.28
N ARG A 152 -5.12 -22.90 19.36
CA ARG A 152 -4.22 -24.07 19.27
C ARG A 152 -4.97 -25.29 18.75
N VAL A 153 -4.39 -25.98 17.77
CA VAL A 153 -4.94 -27.19 17.17
C VAL A 153 -3.85 -28.26 17.08
N GLY A 154 -3.81 -29.19 18.04
CA GLY A 154 -2.71 -30.13 18.18
C GLY A 154 -1.38 -29.42 18.48
N HIS A 155 -0.37 -29.64 17.66
CA HIS A 155 0.94 -29.00 17.80
C HIS A 155 1.04 -27.63 17.10
N GLY A 156 0.09 -27.25 16.25
CA GLY A 156 0.06 -25.99 15.53
C GLY A 156 -1.10 -25.09 15.95
N ARG A 157 -1.53 -24.23 15.04
CA ARG A 157 -2.56 -23.23 15.31
C ARG A 157 -3.38 -22.85 14.08
N ILE A 158 -4.57 -22.30 14.32
CA ILE A 158 -5.40 -21.64 13.33
C ILE A 158 -5.55 -20.17 13.74
N VAL A 159 -5.21 -19.25 12.83
CA VAL A 159 -5.50 -17.81 12.92
C VAL A 159 -6.67 -17.54 11.98
N ALA A 160 -7.78 -17.05 12.54
CA ALA A 160 -9.02 -16.86 11.78
C ALA A 160 -9.43 -15.38 11.78
N PHE A 161 -9.73 -14.86 10.59
CA PHE A 161 -10.29 -13.52 10.40
C PHE A 161 -11.80 -13.63 10.21
N ALA A 162 -12.56 -12.83 10.92
CA ALA A 162 -14.00 -12.72 10.80
C ALA A 162 -14.44 -11.93 9.55
N PHE A 163 -13.50 -11.53 8.69
CA PHE A 163 -13.74 -10.79 7.46
C PHE A 163 -12.78 -11.24 6.35
N ASP A 164 -13.18 -10.99 5.10
CA ASP A 164 -12.29 -11.17 3.96
C ASP A 164 -11.29 -10.02 3.89
N LEU A 165 -10.09 -10.25 4.39
CA LEU A 165 -9.04 -9.24 4.45
C LEU A 165 -8.63 -8.74 3.06
N ALA A 166 -8.52 -9.64 2.08
CA ALA A 166 -8.09 -9.25 0.74
C ALA A 166 -9.13 -8.33 0.08
N LEU A 167 -10.40 -8.70 0.14
CA LEU A 167 -11.50 -7.85 -0.33
C LEU A 167 -11.56 -6.52 0.44
N CYS A 168 -11.40 -6.55 1.76
CA CYS A 168 -11.41 -5.35 2.59
C CYS A 168 -10.30 -4.37 2.16
N VAL A 169 -9.06 -4.82 2.03
CA VAL A 169 -7.94 -3.99 1.59
C VAL A 169 -8.14 -3.50 0.15
N LEU A 170 -8.66 -4.34 -0.73
CA LEU A 170 -9.00 -3.96 -2.11
C LEU A 170 -10.00 -2.79 -2.13
N LEU A 171 -11.12 -2.91 -1.42
CA LEU A 171 -12.15 -1.87 -1.36
C LEU A 171 -11.64 -0.58 -0.73
N LEU A 172 -10.80 -0.67 0.30
CA LEU A 172 -10.18 0.49 0.95
C LEU A 172 -9.15 1.19 0.05
N ARG A 173 -8.54 0.50 -0.91
CA ARG A 173 -7.55 1.05 -1.82
C ARG A 173 -8.12 1.47 -3.16
N GLN A 174 -8.89 0.62 -3.81
CA GLN A 174 -9.41 0.83 -5.17
C GLN A 174 -10.85 1.35 -5.18
N GLY A 175 -11.53 1.29 -4.04
CA GLY A 175 -12.92 1.66 -3.92
C GLY A 175 -13.88 0.53 -4.28
N ASP A 176 -15.17 0.85 -4.19
CA ASP A 176 -16.28 -0.07 -4.42
C ASP A 176 -16.71 0.01 -5.90
N PRO A 177 -16.67 -1.07 -6.68
CA PRO A 177 -17.07 -1.10 -8.08
C PRO A 177 -18.54 -0.71 -8.29
N SER A 178 -19.43 -0.93 -7.30
CA SER A 178 -20.83 -0.51 -7.39
C SER A 178 -21.01 1.01 -7.41
N ARG A 179 -19.97 1.76 -7.08
CA ARG A 179 -19.93 3.21 -7.09
C ARG A 179 -19.33 3.80 -8.37
N ALA A 180 -18.95 2.95 -9.32
CA ALA A 180 -18.51 3.41 -10.63
C ALA A 180 -19.59 4.28 -11.27
N GLU A 181 -19.19 5.40 -11.91
CA GLU A 181 -20.07 6.38 -12.55
C GLU A 181 -21.03 7.13 -11.60
N VAL A 182 -20.91 6.99 -10.29
CA VAL A 182 -21.68 7.79 -9.34
C VAL A 182 -21.16 9.23 -9.37
N LEU A 183 -22.08 10.17 -9.59
CA LEU A 183 -21.79 11.60 -9.61
C LEU A 183 -21.99 12.20 -8.21
N SER A 184 -21.22 13.22 -7.86
CA SER A 184 -21.47 14.05 -6.69
C SER A 184 -22.21 15.34 -7.09
N SER A 185 -22.84 16.00 -6.11
CA SER A 185 -23.46 17.31 -6.34
C SER A 185 -22.45 18.41 -6.73
N ASN A 186 -21.17 18.18 -6.47
CA ASN A 186 -20.11 19.18 -6.67
C ASN A 186 -19.28 18.92 -7.94
N ALA A 187 -19.51 17.80 -8.64
CA ALA A 187 -18.83 17.50 -9.88
C ALA A 187 -19.80 16.84 -10.88
N PRO A 188 -19.96 17.38 -12.09
CA PRO A 188 -20.84 16.82 -13.11
C PRO A 188 -20.24 15.59 -13.81
N TYR A 189 -19.09 15.10 -13.37
CA TYR A 189 -18.37 13.95 -13.92
C TYR A 189 -17.97 13.00 -12.78
N ALA A 190 -17.80 11.70 -13.09
CA ALA A 190 -17.33 10.71 -12.15
C ALA A 190 -15.84 10.93 -11.83
N ARG A 191 -15.48 10.71 -10.55
CA ARG A 191 -14.12 10.89 -10.02
C ARG A 191 -13.70 9.70 -9.19
N THR A 192 -12.40 9.52 -9.03
CA THR A 192 -11.84 8.42 -8.19
C THR A 192 -12.35 8.46 -6.75
N GLU A 193 -12.51 9.64 -6.14
CA GLU A 193 -13.00 9.74 -4.75
C GLU A 193 -14.42 9.20 -4.58
N GLN A 194 -15.23 9.19 -5.64
CA GLN A 194 -16.58 8.63 -5.58
C GLN A 194 -16.58 7.10 -5.42
N LEU A 195 -15.49 6.45 -5.85
CA LEU A 195 -15.32 5.01 -5.69
C LEU A 195 -15.05 4.61 -4.23
N ALA A 196 -14.48 5.50 -3.40
CA ALA A 196 -14.06 5.14 -2.05
C ALA A 196 -15.18 4.49 -1.25
N ALA A 197 -14.91 3.37 -0.59
CA ALA A 197 -15.85 2.66 0.26
C ALA A 197 -16.31 3.55 1.43
N ASP A 198 -17.53 3.34 1.89
CA ASP A 198 -18.02 4.03 3.10
C ASP A 198 -17.38 3.40 4.33
N ILE A 199 -16.53 4.18 5.00
CA ILE A 199 -15.87 3.79 6.24
C ILE A 199 -16.52 4.43 7.47
N GLY A 200 -17.61 5.19 7.32
CA GLY A 200 -18.20 6.00 8.38
C GLY A 200 -17.31 7.20 8.77
N PRO A 201 -17.69 7.96 9.81
CA PRO A 201 -16.93 9.12 10.27
C PRO A 201 -15.48 8.78 10.60
N ASN A 202 -14.55 9.62 10.16
CA ASN A 202 -13.12 9.50 10.42
C ASN A 202 -12.54 10.89 10.71
N ASP A 203 -12.39 11.21 11.98
CA ASP A 203 -11.86 12.47 12.50
C ASP A 203 -10.45 12.34 13.09
N SER A 204 -9.87 11.14 13.03
CA SER A 204 -8.59 10.82 13.66
C SER A 204 -7.34 11.37 12.93
N GLY A 205 -7.52 12.08 11.83
CA GLY A 205 -6.43 12.54 10.99
C GLY A 205 -6.01 11.52 9.92
N TRP A 206 -4.88 11.76 9.27
CA TRP A 206 -4.39 10.84 8.25
C TRP A 206 -3.80 9.59 8.87
N ILE A 207 -4.34 8.43 8.50
CA ILE A 207 -3.86 7.11 8.88
C ILE A 207 -3.90 6.21 7.64
N PRO A 208 -2.80 5.56 7.27
CA PRO A 208 -2.75 4.62 6.15
C PRO A 208 -3.39 3.26 6.52
N PHE A 209 -4.68 3.27 6.85
CA PHE A 209 -5.38 2.14 7.46
C PHE A 209 -5.42 0.89 6.58
N ALA A 210 -5.48 1.02 5.25
CA ALA A 210 -5.40 -0.10 4.32
C ALA A 210 -4.02 -0.79 4.37
N ASP A 211 -2.96 0.03 4.49
CA ASP A 211 -1.60 -0.46 4.65
C ASP A 211 -1.40 -1.12 6.03
N LEU A 212 -1.98 -0.53 7.09
CA LEU A 212 -1.86 -1.10 8.44
C LEU A 212 -2.58 -2.45 8.57
N LEU A 213 -3.71 -2.65 7.88
CA LEU A 213 -4.36 -3.97 7.78
C LEU A 213 -3.47 -5.00 7.06
N SER A 214 -2.83 -4.59 5.97
CA SER A 214 -1.87 -5.45 5.25
C SER A 214 -0.66 -5.78 6.12
N ARG A 215 -0.15 -4.82 6.87
CA ARG A 215 0.95 -5.02 7.81
C ARG A 215 0.58 -5.98 8.94
N LEU A 216 -0.60 -5.82 9.55
CA LEU A 216 -1.09 -6.75 10.57
C LEU A 216 -1.10 -8.20 10.06
N PHE A 217 -1.54 -8.39 8.82
CA PHE A 217 -1.49 -9.71 8.18
C PHE A 217 -0.05 -10.24 8.07
N VAL A 218 0.88 -9.42 7.59
CA VAL A 218 2.30 -9.80 7.49
C VAL A 218 2.90 -10.16 8.85
N ASP A 219 2.59 -9.41 9.91
CA ASP A 219 3.07 -9.69 11.26
C ASP A 219 2.54 -11.04 11.79
N LEU A 220 1.28 -11.38 11.50
CA LEU A 220 0.70 -12.69 11.83
C LEU A 220 1.37 -13.84 11.05
N VAL A 221 1.68 -13.62 9.77
CA VAL A 221 2.42 -14.60 8.94
C VAL A 221 3.84 -14.80 9.45
N ARG A 222 4.58 -13.72 9.74
CA ARG A 222 5.95 -13.78 10.31
C ARG A 222 5.98 -14.56 11.61
N ARG A 223 5.00 -14.33 12.47
CA ARG A 223 4.87 -15.06 13.73
C ARG A 223 4.69 -16.58 13.53
N GLY A 224 3.98 -16.95 12.46
CA GLY A 224 3.78 -18.36 12.10
C GLY A 224 5.06 -19.07 11.66
N LEU A 225 6.06 -18.34 11.13
CA LEU A 225 7.35 -18.90 10.69
C LEU A 225 8.24 -19.38 11.82
N GLN A 226 8.09 -18.86 13.04
CA GLN A 226 8.89 -19.21 14.23
C GLN A 226 10.42 -19.08 14.00
N ALA A 227 10.82 -18.10 13.21
CA ALA A 227 12.20 -17.76 12.88
C ALA A 227 12.34 -16.24 12.73
N PRO A 228 13.57 -15.68 12.95
CA PRO A 228 13.82 -14.29 12.56
C PRO A 228 13.57 -14.18 11.05
N THR A 229 12.61 -13.33 10.68
CA THR A 229 12.12 -13.30 9.30
C THR A 229 12.67 -12.09 8.56
N PRO A 230 13.39 -12.29 7.44
CA PRO A 230 13.89 -11.19 6.63
C PRO A 230 12.74 -10.51 5.87
N LEU A 231 12.85 -9.20 5.69
CA LEU A 231 11.95 -8.37 4.89
C LEU A 231 12.76 -7.52 3.91
N LEU A 232 12.27 -7.28 2.71
CA LEU A 232 12.79 -6.21 1.85
C LEU A 232 12.35 -4.85 2.42
N SER A 233 13.27 -3.91 2.58
CA SER A 233 12.89 -2.53 2.92
C SER A 233 11.97 -1.97 1.83
N HIS A 234 10.92 -1.25 2.25
CA HIS A 234 10.00 -0.59 1.31
C HIS A 234 10.30 0.90 1.15
N LEU A 235 11.34 1.39 1.82
CA LEU A 235 11.90 2.72 1.60
C LEU A 235 13.38 2.57 1.20
N PRO A 236 13.93 3.52 0.44
CA PRO A 236 15.31 3.47 -0.01
C PRO A 236 16.28 3.72 1.15
N GLY A 237 17.34 2.93 1.20
CA GLY A 237 18.38 3.05 2.22
C GLY A 237 17.84 3.01 3.64
N THR A 238 18.21 3.98 4.44
CA THR A 238 17.79 4.14 5.84
C THR A 238 16.64 5.14 6.01
N ALA A 239 16.02 5.61 4.93
CA ALA A 239 14.92 6.58 5.00
C ALA A 239 13.80 6.08 5.93
N GLY A 240 13.37 6.90 6.88
CA GLY A 240 12.28 6.60 7.80
C GLY A 240 10.89 6.81 7.18
N GLY A 241 10.82 7.72 6.23
CA GLY A 241 9.67 8.11 5.41
C GLY A 241 10.15 8.72 4.11
N MET A 242 9.25 9.27 3.31
CA MET A 242 9.56 9.87 2.02
C MET A 242 8.50 10.90 1.63
N LEU A 243 8.89 11.92 0.90
CA LEU A 243 7.99 12.84 0.23
C LEU A 243 7.98 12.56 -1.28
N LEU A 244 6.82 12.24 -1.84
CA LEU A 244 6.63 12.20 -3.30
C LEU A 244 5.99 13.50 -3.75
N TYR A 245 6.68 14.23 -4.61
CA TYR A 245 6.25 15.55 -5.06
C TYR A 245 5.83 15.53 -6.52
N SER A 246 4.69 16.15 -6.82
CA SER A 246 4.20 16.32 -8.19
C SER A 246 3.50 17.66 -8.39
N GLY A 247 3.40 18.07 -9.64
CA GLY A 247 2.61 19.21 -10.09
C GLY A 247 1.75 18.84 -11.29
N ASP A 248 0.59 19.48 -11.42
CA ASP A 248 -0.30 19.37 -12.59
C ASP A 248 -0.25 20.70 -13.35
N ASP A 249 0.16 20.69 -14.63
CA ASP A 249 0.44 21.93 -15.38
C ASP A 249 -0.82 22.78 -15.69
N ASP A 250 -1.99 22.17 -15.74
CA ASP A 250 -3.31 22.79 -15.83
C ASP A 250 -3.41 24.03 -16.76
N ARG A 251 -2.60 24.11 -17.79
CA ARG A 251 -2.39 25.28 -18.67
C ARG A 251 -1.49 26.37 -18.06
N ALA A 252 -0.65 26.01 -17.10
CA ALA A 252 0.34 26.95 -16.60
C ALA A 252 1.26 27.46 -17.71
N GLU A 253 1.77 28.67 -17.55
CA GLU A 253 2.84 29.18 -18.40
C GLU A 253 4.11 28.37 -18.12
N ALA A 254 4.94 28.13 -19.13
CA ALA A 254 6.18 27.37 -18.95
C ALA A 254 7.09 27.98 -17.85
N ALA A 255 7.08 29.30 -17.69
CA ALA A 255 7.80 29.99 -16.63
C ALA A 255 7.27 29.66 -15.22
N TRP A 256 5.98 29.36 -15.06
CA TRP A 256 5.41 28.94 -13.77
C TRP A 256 5.80 27.51 -13.44
N ASN A 257 5.85 26.64 -14.45
CA ASN A 257 6.39 25.28 -14.28
C ASN A 257 7.86 25.33 -13.84
N ASP A 258 8.67 26.19 -14.47
CA ASP A 258 10.08 26.38 -14.10
C ASP A 258 10.22 26.91 -12.65
N GLU A 259 9.38 27.85 -12.21
CA GLU A 259 9.43 28.41 -10.86
C GLU A 259 9.22 27.36 -9.78
N GLU A 260 8.18 26.53 -9.89
CA GLU A 260 7.93 25.44 -8.94
C GLU A 260 9.06 24.39 -8.99
N MET A 261 9.47 23.99 -10.18
CA MET A 261 10.56 23.04 -10.40
C MET A 261 11.88 23.54 -9.80
N ASP A 262 12.21 24.81 -9.97
CA ASP A 262 13.43 25.40 -9.42
C ASP A 262 13.42 25.39 -7.88
N VAL A 263 12.28 25.64 -7.26
CA VAL A 263 12.11 25.57 -5.79
C VAL A 263 12.31 24.12 -5.29
N VAL A 264 11.71 23.13 -5.96
CA VAL A 264 11.89 21.72 -5.59
C VAL A 264 13.34 21.27 -5.79
N ALA A 265 13.98 21.67 -6.91
CA ALA A 265 15.39 21.34 -7.18
C ALA A 265 16.34 22.03 -6.18
N ALA A 266 16.07 23.28 -5.78
CA ALA A 266 16.86 24.00 -4.77
C ALA A 266 16.81 23.31 -3.40
N ALA A 267 15.72 22.61 -3.09
CA ALA A 267 15.59 21.77 -1.90
C ALA A 267 16.24 20.36 -2.06
N GLY A 268 16.96 20.12 -3.16
CA GLY A 268 17.58 18.81 -3.46
C GLY A 268 16.60 17.74 -3.91
N GLY A 269 15.37 18.12 -4.23
CA GLY A 269 14.29 17.22 -4.63
C GLY A 269 14.13 17.07 -6.14
N ARG A 270 13.31 16.09 -6.52
CA ARG A 270 12.83 15.88 -7.88
C ARG A 270 11.32 15.68 -7.86
N MET A 271 10.60 16.22 -8.85
CA MET A 271 9.15 16.11 -8.96
C MET A 271 8.71 15.53 -10.31
N ASN A 272 7.46 15.04 -10.39
CA ASN A 272 6.77 14.82 -11.65
C ASN A 272 5.90 16.04 -11.99
N LEU A 273 5.99 16.52 -13.24
CA LEU A 273 5.00 17.42 -13.82
C LEU A 273 4.06 16.62 -14.73
N TYR A 274 2.76 16.62 -14.43
CA TYR A 274 1.74 15.99 -15.25
C TYR A 274 1.14 17.01 -16.23
N ILE A 275 1.24 16.73 -17.52
CA ILE A 275 0.96 17.67 -18.61
C ILE A 275 -0.32 17.27 -19.35
N ILE A 276 -1.26 18.21 -19.53
CA ILE A 276 -2.48 18.03 -20.33
C ILE A 276 -2.15 18.18 -21.82
N PRO A 277 -1.99 17.11 -22.61
CA PRO A 277 -1.43 17.20 -23.96
C PRO A 277 -2.30 17.98 -24.94
N ILE A 278 -3.63 18.07 -24.71
CA ILE A 278 -4.57 18.76 -25.61
C ILE A 278 -4.59 20.28 -25.40
N ARG A 279 -3.91 20.84 -24.39
CA ARG A 279 -3.99 22.26 -24.08
C ARG A 279 -2.79 22.86 -23.33
N THR A 280 -1.74 22.08 -23.15
CA THR A 280 -0.52 22.60 -22.52
C THR A 280 0.09 23.76 -23.32
N LYS A 281 0.76 24.67 -22.61
CA LYS A 281 1.58 25.74 -23.21
C LYS A 281 3.05 25.35 -23.30
N SER A 282 3.44 24.25 -22.67
CA SER A 282 4.81 23.72 -22.72
C SER A 282 5.11 23.14 -24.10
N THR A 283 6.23 23.57 -24.68
CA THR A 283 6.74 23.06 -25.96
C THR A 283 7.60 21.81 -25.73
N THR A 284 7.95 21.08 -26.80
CA THR A 284 8.92 19.97 -26.72
C THR A 284 10.26 20.43 -26.13
N VAL A 285 10.70 21.66 -26.43
CA VAL A 285 11.94 22.23 -25.87
C VAL A 285 11.82 22.43 -24.36
N ASP A 286 10.66 22.93 -23.89
CA ASP A 286 10.41 23.08 -22.46
C ASP A 286 10.43 21.74 -21.75
N VAL A 287 9.76 20.73 -22.29
CA VAL A 287 9.71 19.37 -21.71
C VAL A 287 11.12 18.76 -21.66
N GLN A 288 11.96 18.93 -22.69
CA GLN A 288 13.35 18.47 -22.64
C GLN A 288 14.16 19.20 -21.55
N ARG A 289 13.90 20.48 -21.32
CA ARG A 289 14.50 21.24 -20.20
C ARG A 289 14.03 20.69 -18.84
N TYR A 290 12.74 20.39 -18.67
CA TYR A 290 12.20 19.79 -17.43
C TYR A 290 12.86 18.45 -17.13
N LEU A 291 12.99 17.57 -18.13
CA LEU A 291 13.61 16.24 -18.00
C LEU A 291 15.07 16.26 -17.54
N SER A 292 15.77 17.38 -17.70
CA SER A 292 17.16 17.49 -17.20
C SER A 292 17.26 17.40 -15.67
N ARG A 293 16.19 17.72 -14.94
CA ARG A 293 16.17 17.75 -13.47
C ARG A 293 14.94 17.08 -12.83
N HIS A 294 13.88 16.93 -13.59
CA HIS A 294 12.56 16.47 -13.13
C HIS A 294 12.03 15.37 -14.06
N ASP A 295 10.86 14.84 -13.76
CA ASP A 295 10.17 13.87 -14.60
C ASP A 295 8.84 14.46 -15.10
N VAL A 296 8.33 13.94 -16.21
CA VAL A 296 7.06 14.38 -16.79
C VAL A 296 6.19 13.20 -17.13
N GLY A 297 4.88 13.38 -17.01
CA GLY A 297 3.88 12.37 -17.36
C GLY A 297 2.63 12.99 -17.98
N PRO A 298 1.74 12.20 -18.60
CA PRO A 298 0.47 12.69 -19.12
C PRO A 298 -0.53 13.02 -18.00
N HIS A 299 -1.33 14.07 -18.24
CA HIS A 299 -2.45 14.50 -17.42
C HIS A 299 -3.75 14.49 -18.27
N PRO A 300 -4.30 13.30 -18.60
CA PRO A 300 -5.46 13.21 -19.48
C PRO A 300 -6.69 13.95 -18.93
N ASP A 301 -7.32 14.78 -19.74
CA ASP A 301 -8.56 15.48 -19.41
C ASP A 301 -9.73 14.94 -20.22
N ILE A 302 -10.54 14.10 -19.59
CA ILE A 302 -11.73 13.49 -20.20
C ILE A 302 -13.04 14.23 -19.87
N ARG A 303 -12.98 15.34 -19.11
CA ARG A 303 -14.17 16.09 -18.67
C ARG A 303 -14.95 16.75 -19.82
N ALA A 304 -14.30 17.03 -20.95
CA ALA A 304 -14.98 17.55 -22.13
C ALA A 304 -16.03 16.57 -22.71
N LEU A 305 -15.96 15.30 -22.30
CA LEU A 305 -16.87 14.23 -22.70
C LEU A 305 -17.86 13.85 -21.57
N ASP A 306 -18.14 14.77 -20.65
CA ASP A 306 -19.17 14.56 -19.63
C ASP A 306 -20.53 14.31 -20.30
N GLY A 307 -21.24 13.28 -19.81
CA GLY A 307 -22.48 12.80 -20.42
C GLY A 307 -22.31 11.86 -21.61
N HIS A 308 -21.09 11.67 -22.12
CA HIS A 308 -20.79 10.64 -23.11
C HIS A 308 -20.66 9.26 -22.45
N SER A 309 -20.70 8.21 -23.27
CA SER A 309 -20.52 6.83 -22.81
C SER A 309 -19.15 6.61 -22.19
N VAL A 310 -19.05 5.62 -21.30
CA VAL A 310 -17.76 5.18 -20.73
C VAL A 310 -16.76 4.83 -21.83
N THR A 311 -17.22 4.17 -22.90
CA THR A 311 -16.37 3.78 -24.04
C THR A 311 -15.75 5.00 -24.75
N GLU A 312 -16.52 6.07 -24.98
CA GLU A 312 -16.01 7.28 -25.63
C GLU A 312 -14.99 8.00 -24.74
N ARG A 313 -15.26 8.10 -23.43
CA ARG A 313 -14.33 8.70 -22.46
C ARG A 313 -13.04 7.89 -22.33
N LEU A 314 -13.12 6.57 -22.37
CA LEU A 314 -11.94 5.68 -22.36
C LEU A 314 -11.11 5.80 -23.64
N ALA A 315 -11.77 5.93 -24.80
CA ALA A 315 -11.07 6.16 -26.07
C ALA A 315 -10.29 7.49 -26.06
N GLU A 316 -10.91 8.55 -25.50
CA GLU A 316 -10.25 9.84 -25.34
C GLU A 316 -9.09 9.78 -24.34
N PHE A 317 -9.25 9.06 -23.24
CA PHE A 317 -8.21 8.83 -22.25
C PHE A 317 -6.96 8.18 -22.91
N GLU A 318 -7.16 7.07 -23.64
CA GLU A 318 -6.07 6.42 -24.37
C GLU A 318 -5.44 7.34 -25.42
N ARG A 319 -6.27 8.08 -26.18
CA ARG A 319 -5.80 9.02 -27.20
C ARG A 319 -4.87 10.08 -26.61
N GLN A 320 -5.21 10.64 -25.45
CA GLN A 320 -4.40 11.69 -24.82
C GLN A 320 -3.07 11.13 -24.28
N ILE A 321 -3.03 9.91 -23.75
CA ILE A 321 -1.76 9.28 -23.34
C ILE A 321 -0.85 9.10 -24.55
N ARG A 322 -1.37 8.56 -25.66
CA ARG A 322 -0.59 8.39 -26.89
C ARG A 322 -0.14 9.72 -27.46
N MET A 323 -1.00 10.73 -27.47
CA MET A 323 -0.67 12.09 -27.90
C MET A 323 0.49 12.68 -27.10
N PHE A 324 0.53 12.50 -25.77
CA PHE A 324 1.64 12.92 -24.93
C PHE A 324 2.95 12.23 -25.37
N GLN A 325 2.93 10.90 -25.55
CA GLN A 325 4.10 10.13 -25.97
C GLN A 325 4.61 10.55 -27.34
N GLU A 326 3.72 10.81 -28.29
CA GLU A 326 4.05 11.24 -29.65
C GLU A 326 4.57 12.67 -29.69
N MET A 327 3.93 13.60 -28.97
CA MET A 327 4.26 15.03 -28.94
C MET A 327 5.64 15.29 -28.33
N PHE A 328 5.94 14.63 -27.21
CA PHE A 328 7.15 14.92 -26.43
C PHE A 328 8.26 13.88 -26.60
N HIS A 329 7.98 12.75 -27.26
CA HIS A 329 8.88 11.60 -27.40
C HIS A 329 9.35 11.05 -26.04
N VAL A 330 8.45 11.03 -25.05
CA VAL A 330 8.69 10.58 -23.67
C VAL A 330 7.74 9.43 -23.36
N PRO A 331 8.23 8.31 -22.79
CA PRO A 331 7.34 7.25 -22.33
C PRO A 331 6.46 7.73 -21.16
N ALA A 332 5.19 7.41 -21.20
CA ALA A 332 4.28 7.66 -20.08
C ALA A 332 4.49 6.55 -19.01
N ARG A 333 5.35 6.79 -18.02
CA ARG A 333 5.64 5.81 -16.97
C ARG A 333 4.65 5.90 -15.81
N SER A 334 4.39 7.11 -15.34
CA SER A 334 3.32 7.42 -14.40
C SER A 334 2.33 8.40 -15.01
N LEU A 335 1.12 8.44 -14.46
CA LEU A 335 0.12 9.40 -14.92
C LEU A 335 -0.80 9.84 -13.76
N ARG A 336 -1.45 10.99 -13.94
CA ARG A 336 -2.58 11.46 -13.15
C ARG A 336 -3.68 12.01 -14.05
N ASN A 337 -4.94 11.65 -13.82
CA ASN A 337 -6.07 12.20 -14.53
C ASN A 337 -6.41 13.61 -14.03
N HIS A 338 -6.66 14.52 -14.96
CA HIS A 338 -7.08 15.88 -14.63
C HIS A 338 -8.37 15.88 -13.80
N CYS A 339 -8.34 16.63 -12.68
CA CYS A 339 -9.41 16.68 -11.69
C CYS A 339 -9.84 15.30 -11.15
N ALA A 340 -8.95 14.30 -11.16
CA ALA A 340 -9.25 12.92 -10.79
C ALA A 340 -10.46 12.31 -11.56
N ALA A 341 -10.83 12.87 -12.73
CA ALA A 341 -11.94 12.39 -13.56
C ALA A 341 -11.70 10.93 -13.97
N TRP A 342 -12.72 10.08 -13.82
CA TRP A 342 -12.59 8.65 -14.00
C TRP A 342 -13.75 8.08 -14.81
N ALA A 343 -13.50 7.06 -15.61
CA ALA A 343 -14.52 6.40 -16.43
C ALA A 343 -14.55 4.90 -16.14
N GLY A 344 -15.69 4.41 -15.64
CA GLY A 344 -15.83 3.01 -15.21
C GLY A 344 -15.15 2.73 -13.88
N TYR A 345 -14.62 1.52 -13.71
CA TYR A 345 -13.93 1.07 -12.49
C TYR A 345 -12.44 0.83 -12.73
N LEU A 346 -12.08 -0.25 -13.43
CA LEU A 346 -10.68 -0.60 -13.73
C LEU A 346 -10.31 -0.46 -15.22
N GLU A 347 -11.25 -0.10 -16.06
CA GLU A 347 -11.03 0.06 -17.50
C GLU A 347 -9.91 1.05 -17.82
N PRO A 348 -9.76 2.21 -17.13
CA PRO A 348 -8.62 3.09 -17.34
C PRO A 348 -7.29 2.41 -16.99
N VAL A 349 -7.25 1.58 -15.93
CA VAL A 349 -6.04 0.87 -15.51
C VAL A 349 -5.62 -0.19 -16.55
N GLU A 350 -6.58 -0.85 -17.17
CA GLU A 350 -6.32 -1.80 -18.27
C GLU A 350 -5.75 -1.10 -19.51
N ILE A 351 -6.21 0.13 -19.77
CA ILE A 351 -5.63 0.98 -20.83
C ILE A 351 -4.20 1.35 -20.45
N MET A 352 -3.97 1.81 -19.22
CA MET A 352 -2.63 2.15 -18.72
C MET A 352 -1.64 1.00 -18.94
N GLU A 353 -2.00 -0.23 -18.52
CA GLU A 353 -1.16 -1.41 -18.74
C GLU A 353 -0.86 -1.62 -20.22
N ARG A 354 -1.86 -1.51 -21.08
CA ARG A 354 -1.75 -1.72 -22.54
C ARG A 354 -0.85 -0.68 -23.23
N VAL A 355 -0.87 0.57 -22.76
CA VAL A 355 -0.08 1.68 -23.35
C VAL A 355 1.29 1.88 -22.67
N GLY A 356 1.63 1.05 -21.69
CA GLY A 356 2.94 1.05 -21.03
C GLY A 356 3.05 1.93 -19.78
N VAL A 357 1.96 2.49 -19.28
CA VAL A 357 1.92 3.18 -17.98
C VAL A 357 2.04 2.14 -16.86
N ARG A 358 2.87 2.43 -15.88
CA ARG A 358 3.22 1.50 -14.80
C ARG A 358 2.76 1.97 -13.42
N MET A 359 2.44 3.26 -13.26
CA MET A 359 1.96 3.82 -12.00
C MET A 359 0.84 4.84 -12.23
N ASP A 360 -0.24 4.69 -11.48
CA ASP A 360 -1.37 5.62 -11.43
C ASP A 360 -1.29 6.47 -10.15
N ALA A 361 -1.42 7.80 -10.31
CA ALA A 361 -1.49 8.78 -9.23
C ALA A 361 -2.84 9.51 -9.16
N SER A 362 -3.88 8.96 -9.81
CA SER A 362 -5.19 9.62 -9.95
C SER A 362 -6.11 9.48 -8.74
N TYR A 363 -5.82 8.55 -7.81
CA TYR A 363 -6.61 8.38 -6.60
C TYR A 363 -6.21 9.41 -5.55
N ILE A 364 -7.09 10.37 -5.30
CA ILE A 364 -6.85 11.44 -4.34
C ILE A 364 -7.51 11.10 -3.02
N SER A 365 -6.76 11.23 -1.92
CA SER A 365 -7.27 11.00 -0.57
C SER A 365 -8.22 12.09 -0.08
N GLY A 366 -8.27 13.23 -0.77
CA GLY A 366 -9.18 14.33 -0.45
C GLY A 366 -10.64 13.89 -0.38
N THR A 367 -11.41 14.58 0.44
CA THR A 367 -12.80 14.21 0.74
C THR A 367 -13.78 15.36 0.53
N TYR A 368 -13.34 16.45 -0.10
CA TYR A 368 -14.17 17.65 -0.29
C TYR A 368 -15.49 17.39 -1.06
N LEU A 369 -15.52 16.33 -1.86
CA LEU A 369 -16.72 15.93 -2.60
C LEU A 369 -17.71 15.10 -1.78
N ARG A 370 -17.31 14.59 -0.61
CA ARG A 370 -18.14 13.71 0.20
C ARG A 370 -18.79 14.42 1.36
N ASN A 371 -18.09 14.54 2.43
CA ASN A 371 -18.58 15.16 3.66
C ASN A 371 -17.43 15.83 4.38
N ARG A 372 -17.61 17.07 4.81
CA ARG A 372 -16.59 17.84 5.55
C ARG A 372 -16.27 17.23 6.93
N ASP A 373 -17.06 16.25 7.39
CA ASP A 373 -16.80 15.52 8.63
C ASP A 373 -15.60 14.55 8.54
N TYR A 374 -15.07 14.35 7.34
CA TYR A 374 -13.84 13.56 7.13
C TYR A 374 -12.60 14.45 7.16
N ALA A 375 -11.52 13.90 7.71
CA ALA A 375 -10.22 14.57 7.60
C ALA A 375 -9.83 14.73 6.12
N PRO A 376 -9.33 15.90 5.71
CA PRO A 376 -9.12 16.23 4.29
C PRO A 376 -8.08 15.34 3.57
N TYR A 377 -7.32 14.55 4.30
CA TYR A 377 -6.24 13.71 3.82
C TYR A 377 -6.42 12.22 4.14
N ALA A 378 -7.62 11.80 4.58
CA ALA A 378 -7.87 10.45 5.11
C ALA A 378 -8.60 9.50 4.15
N GLY A 379 -8.81 9.87 2.88
CA GLY A 379 -9.68 9.21 1.91
C GLY A 379 -9.56 7.69 1.84
N PHE A 380 -8.72 7.16 0.95
CA PHE A 380 -8.54 5.72 0.75
C PHE A 380 -7.63 5.03 1.77
N GLY A 381 -6.88 5.76 2.60
CA GLY A 381 -6.01 5.22 3.64
C GLY A 381 -4.87 4.34 3.13
N ALA A 382 -4.33 4.64 1.96
CA ALA A 382 -3.23 3.91 1.35
C ALA A 382 -2.07 4.84 1.00
N ALA A 383 -0.86 4.48 1.37
CA ALA A 383 0.36 5.23 1.10
C ALA A 383 1.38 4.41 0.31
N MET A 384 1.43 3.09 0.51
CA MET A 384 2.36 2.21 -0.20
C MET A 384 1.83 1.85 -1.59
N PRO A 385 2.68 1.74 -2.63
CA PRO A 385 2.22 1.29 -3.94
C PRO A 385 1.85 -0.20 -3.90
N MET A 386 0.71 -0.53 -4.49
CA MET A 386 0.30 -1.91 -4.75
C MET A 386 -0.29 -2.01 -6.16
N ARG A 387 -0.17 -3.18 -6.78
CA ARG A 387 -0.85 -3.42 -8.05
C ARG A 387 -2.35 -3.40 -7.89
N PHE A 388 -3.02 -2.87 -8.91
CA PHE A 388 -4.46 -3.03 -9.02
C PHE A 388 -4.84 -4.51 -9.14
N CYS A 389 -6.00 -4.84 -8.59
CA CYS A 389 -6.55 -6.19 -8.62
C CYS A 389 -7.98 -6.18 -9.15
N ARG A 390 -8.28 -7.06 -10.08
CA ARG A 390 -9.65 -7.26 -10.59
C ARG A 390 -10.52 -7.93 -9.52
N PRO A 391 -11.85 -7.80 -9.62
CA PRO A 391 -12.76 -8.50 -8.71
C PRO A 391 -12.64 -10.03 -8.75
N ASP A 392 -12.07 -10.58 -9.81
CA ASP A 392 -11.78 -12.02 -9.94
C ASP A 392 -10.42 -12.42 -9.33
N GLY A 393 -9.70 -11.51 -8.70
CA GLY A 393 -8.42 -11.74 -8.02
C GLY A 393 -7.18 -11.59 -8.91
N ARG A 394 -7.32 -11.35 -10.23
CA ARG A 394 -6.16 -11.15 -11.12
C ARG A 394 -5.55 -9.77 -10.95
N LEU A 395 -4.23 -9.69 -10.83
CA LEU A 395 -3.50 -8.43 -10.77
C LEU A 395 -3.39 -7.80 -12.17
N ILE A 396 -3.45 -6.46 -12.20
CA ILE A 396 -3.11 -5.62 -13.36
C ILE A 396 -1.73 -5.03 -13.07
N ASN A 397 -0.83 -5.07 -14.07
CA ASN A 397 0.56 -4.69 -13.88
C ASN A 397 0.79 -3.16 -13.89
N VAL A 398 -0.02 -2.45 -13.13
CA VAL A 398 0.05 -1.02 -12.84
C VAL A 398 0.00 -0.84 -11.34
N PHE A 399 0.94 -0.10 -10.78
CA PHE A 399 0.93 0.26 -9.36
C PHE A 399 -0.03 1.42 -9.11
N GLN A 400 -0.87 1.28 -8.10
CA GLN A 400 -1.67 2.36 -7.55
C GLN A 400 -0.85 3.09 -6.48
N GLN A 401 -0.54 4.36 -6.70
CA GLN A 401 0.06 5.25 -5.71
C GLN A 401 -0.90 6.41 -5.45
N HIS A 402 -1.43 6.49 -4.24
CA HIS A 402 -2.39 7.54 -3.91
C HIS A 402 -1.71 8.90 -3.77
N THR A 403 -2.44 9.98 -4.09
CA THR A 403 -2.07 11.36 -3.79
C THR A 403 -2.81 11.79 -2.53
N HIS A 404 -2.08 12.28 -1.51
CA HIS A 404 -2.66 12.57 -0.20
C HIS A 404 -3.09 14.01 -0.01
N LEU A 405 -2.43 14.94 -0.70
CA LEU A 405 -2.70 16.37 -0.60
C LEU A 405 -2.69 17.00 -1.99
N ALA A 406 -3.69 17.82 -2.27
CA ALA A 406 -3.72 18.72 -3.41
C ALA A 406 -3.86 20.17 -2.90
N ASP A 407 -3.07 21.09 -3.45
CA ASP A 407 -2.97 22.45 -2.98
C ASP A 407 -4.27 23.26 -3.14
N ASP A 408 -5.01 23.02 -4.22
CA ASP A 408 -6.29 23.69 -4.46
C ASP A 408 -7.38 23.25 -3.47
N GLU A 409 -7.36 22.01 -3.01
CA GLU A 409 -8.24 21.52 -1.95
C GLU A 409 -7.92 22.16 -0.60
N MET A 410 -6.64 22.35 -0.30
CA MET A 410 -6.22 22.81 1.02
C MET A 410 -6.24 24.34 1.16
N PHE A 411 -5.81 25.09 0.13
CA PHE A 411 -5.44 26.50 0.29
C PHE A 411 -6.24 27.47 -0.57
N SER A 412 -6.94 27.00 -1.62
CA SER A 412 -7.64 27.91 -2.52
C SER A 412 -8.78 28.68 -1.82
N ARG A 413 -9.18 29.80 -2.41
CA ARG A 413 -10.34 30.58 -1.94
C ARG A 413 -11.69 29.99 -2.38
N ARG A 414 -11.68 28.91 -3.13
CA ARG A 414 -12.90 28.26 -3.66
C ARG A 414 -13.74 27.68 -2.52
N GLU A 415 -15.02 27.51 -2.75
CA GLU A 415 -15.97 27.09 -1.72
C GLU A 415 -15.68 25.69 -1.18
N TYR A 416 -15.20 24.78 -2.02
CA TYR A 416 -14.88 23.41 -1.66
C TYR A 416 -13.57 23.29 -0.85
N SER A 417 -12.69 24.28 -0.89
CA SER A 417 -11.39 24.24 -0.21
C SER A 417 -11.54 24.34 1.31
N TYR A 418 -10.63 23.69 2.03
CA TYR A 418 -10.49 23.78 3.49
C TYR A 418 -9.96 25.14 3.96
N LYS A 419 -9.34 25.92 3.08
CA LYS A 419 -8.83 27.27 3.33
C LYS A 419 -7.85 27.35 4.52
N PHE A 420 -6.97 26.35 4.62
CA PHE A 420 -5.99 26.34 5.69
C PHE A 420 -5.08 27.56 5.61
N SER A 421 -4.87 28.21 6.78
CA SER A 421 -3.79 29.18 6.90
C SER A 421 -2.44 28.48 6.88
N LEU A 422 -1.35 29.25 6.65
CA LEU A 422 -0.01 28.70 6.68
C LEU A 422 0.30 28.07 8.05
N GLU A 423 -0.06 28.75 9.15
CA GLU A 423 0.21 28.28 10.51
C GLU A 423 -0.53 26.96 10.83
N LEU A 424 -1.79 26.83 10.40
CA LEU A 424 -2.53 25.58 10.58
C LEU A 424 -1.91 24.46 9.75
N PHE A 425 -1.48 24.77 8.53
CA PHE A 425 -0.79 23.83 7.66
C PHE A 425 0.53 23.36 8.24
N GLU A 426 1.35 24.27 8.78
CA GLU A 426 2.61 23.93 9.46
C GLU A 426 2.42 22.88 10.56
N VAL A 427 1.44 23.08 11.43
CA VAL A 427 1.14 22.16 12.54
C VAL A 427 0.66 20.80 12.04
N MET A 428 -0.26 20.81 11.07
CA MET A 428 -0.80 19.59 10.47
C MET A 428 0.30 18.80 9.77
N LEU A 429 1.10 19.48 8.96
CA LEU A 429 2.17 18.89 8.17
C LEU A 429 3.25 18.28 9.07
N HIS A 430 3.68 19.00 10.11
CA HIS A 430 4.65 18.49 11.07
C HIS A 430 4.21 17.15 11.67
N ARG A 431 2.93 17.05 12.07
CA ARG A 431 2.37 15.82 12.60
C ARG A 431 2.36 14.69 11.57
N ILE A 432 1.90 14.97 10.34
CA ILE A 432 1.81 13.96 9.27
C ILE A 432 3.20 13.43 8.91
N LEU A 433 4.17 14.31 8.70
CA LEU A 433 5.53 13.90 8.34
C LEU A 433 6.21 13.16 9.49
N THR A 434 6.02 13.61 10.74
CA THR A 434 6.54 12.90 11.92
C THR A 434 5.94 11.49 12.03
N ASP A 435 4.62 11.34 11.87
CA ASP A 435 3.97 10.03 11.89
C ASP A 435 4.43 9.16 10.71
N SER A 436 4.66 9.73 9.52
CA SER A 436 5.20 9.01 8.37
C SER A 436 6.60 8.47 8.64
N VAL A 437 7.46 9.21 9.34
CA VAL A 437 8.85 8.81 9.66
C VAL A 437 8.91 7.82 10.82
N THR A 438 8.13 8.04 11.89
CA THR A 438 8.35 7.36 13.18
C THR A 438 7.35 6.25 13.46
N ARG A 439 6.17 6.30 12.82
CA ARG A 439 5.05 5.40 13.13
C ARG A 439 4.66 4.53 11.96
N PHE A 440 4.42 5.14 10.79
CA PHE A 440 3.91 4.42 9.63
C PHE A 440 4.99 3.97 8.65
N HIS A 441 6.12 4.67 8.62
CA HIS A 441 7.22 4.43 7.67
C HIS A 441 6.72 4.33 6.22
N THR A 442 5.97 5.35 5.80
CA THR A 442 5.32 5.39 4.49
C THR A 442 5.68 6.66 3.73
N PRO A 443 5.56 6.68 2.40
CA PRO A 443 5.61 7.93 1.66
C PRO A 443 4.39 8.81 2.00
N TYR A 444 4.60 10.12 2.01
CA TYR A 444 3.54 11.12 1.92
C TYR A 444 3.60 11.76 0.53
N THR A 445 2.47 11.91 -0.14
CA THR A 445 2.42 12.29 -1.55
C THR A 445 1.61 13.57 -1.73
N VAL A 446 2.16 14.51 -2.50
CA VAL A 446 1.56 15.81 -2.68
C VAL A 446 1.44 16.19 -4.16
N ASN A 447 0.46 17.02 -4.43
CA ASN A 447 0.25 17.67 -5.72
C ASN A 447 0.12 19.17 -5.52
N PHE A 448 1.02 19.93 -6.14
CA PHE A 448 0.90 21.37 -6.29
C PHE A 448 0.68 21.69 -7.77
N HIS A 449 -0.10 22.72 -8.06
CA HIS A 449 -0.28 23.18 -9.43
C HIS A 449 0.64 24.38 -9.66
N PRO A 450 1.51 24.40 -10.68
CA PRO A 450 2.43 25.53 -10.90
C PRO A 450 1.74 26.90 -10.95
N GLY A 451 0.54 26.96 -11.55
CA GLY A 451 -0.25 28.17 -11.52
C GLY A 451 -0.68 28.61 -10.12
N ASN A 452 -1.13 27.65 -9.29
CA ASN A 452 -1.48 27.93 -7.89
C ASN A 452 -0.26 28.24 -7.05
N PHE A 453 0.86 27.57 -7.32
CA PHE A 453 2.14 27.78 -6.64
C PHE A 453 2.57 29.24 -6.75
N VAL A 454 2.52 29.81 -7.95
CA VAL A 454 2.82 31.22 -8.20
C VAL A 454 1.78 32.15 -7.58
N GLU A 455 0.48 31.79 -7.66
CA GLU A 455 -0.59 32.69 -7.25
C GLU A 455 -0.86 32.68 -5.73
N PHE A 456 -0.80 31.52 -5.04
CA PHE A 456 -1.21 31.47 -3.63
C PHE A 456 -0.62 30.33 -2.79
N SER A 457 -0.13 29.22 -3.37
CA SER A 457 0.30 28.04 -2.59
C SER A 457 1.82 27.90 -2.45
N GLY A 458 2.61 28.80 -3.04
CA GLY A 458 4.08 28.72 -3.01
C GLY A 458 4.70 28.75 -1.61
N ALA A 459 4.14 29.54 -0.69
CA ALA A 459 4.63 29.57 0.69
C ALA A 459 4.42 28.21 1.39
N GLN A 460 3.30 27.54 1.14
CA GLN A 460 2.99 26.22 1.68
C GLN A 460 3.87 25.13 1.04
N GLY A 461 4.16 25.24 -0.27
CA GLY A 461 5.10 24.35 -0.95
C GLY A 461 6.53 24.47 -0.41
N GLN A 462 7.00 25.68 -0.17
CA GLN A 462 8.30 25.93 0.45
C GLN A 462 8.36 25.41 1.89
N GLU A 463 7.30 25.61 2.68
CA GLU A 463 7.19 25.11 4.04
C GLU A 463 7.22 23.57 4.09
N LEU A 464 6.53 22.91 3.16
CA LEU A 464 6.57 21.47 3.02
C LEU A 464 7.99 20.95 2.78
N LEU A 465 8.72 21.58 1.85
CA LEU A 465 10.10 21.20 1.53
C LEU A 465 11.05 21.46 2.70
N ARG A 466 10.86 22.56 3.44
CA ARG A 466 11.62 22.90 4.65
C ARG A 466 11.43 21.82 5.73
N GLN A 467 10.19 21.43 6.03
CA GLN A 467 9.91 20.40 7.03
C GLN A 467 10.39 19.00 6.58
N ALA A 468 10.30 18.70 5.28
CA ALA A 468 10.88 17.47 4.74
C ALA A 468 12.40 17.40 4.96
N ALA A 469 13.10 18.50 4.72
CA ALA A 469 14.54 18.59 4.97
C ALA A 469 14.89 18.45 6.45
N GLU A 470 14.14 19.10 7.36
CA GLU A 470 14.33 18.99 8.82
C GLU A 470 14.18 17.55 9.33
N GLN A 471 13.30 16.77 8.71
CA GLN A 471 13.07 15.36 9.05
C GLN A 471 13.89 14.40 8.19
N SER A 472 14.83 14.92 7.38
CA SER A 472 15.69 14.13 6.49
C SER A 472 14.91 13.23 5.52
N LEU A 473 13.75 13.69 5.05
CA LEU A 473 12.94 12.99 4.07
C LEU A 473 13.50 13.20 2.66
N PRO A 474 13.78 12.12 1.90
CA PRO A 474 14.02 12.24 0.47
C PRO A 474 12.79 12.82 -0.22
N VAL A 475 12.99 13.75 -1.16
CA VAL A 475 11.94 14.32 -2.01
C VAL A 475 12.09 13.76 -3.40
N TRP A 476 11.24 12.82 -3.78
CA TRP A 476 11.32 12.11 -5.04
C TRP A 476 10.11 12.37 -5.93
N SER A 477 10.33 12.22 -7.25
CA SER A 477 9.26 12.11 -8.23
C SER A 477 8.59 10.74 -8.15
N PHE A 478 7.38 10.63 -8.70
CA PHE A 478 6.68 9.34 -8.85
C PHE A 478 7.46 8.37 -9.75
N ASP A 479 8.15 8.87 -10.77
CA ASP A 479 8.94 8.03 -11.69
C ASP A 479 10.24 7.50 -11.05
N GLN A 480 10.89 8.29 -10.17
CA GLN A 480 11.99 7.77 -9.34
C GLN A 480 11.50 6.69 -8.38
N TRP A 481 10.36 6.95 -7.73
CA TRP A 481 9.72 6.00 -6.83
C TRP A 481 9.34 4.71 -7.56
N LEU A 482 8.74 4.83 -8.73
CA LEU A 482 8.43 3.68 -9.58
C LEU A 482 9.68 2.87 -9.94
N THR A 483 10.78 3.53 -10.29
CA THR A 483 12.05 2.87 -10.61
C THR A 483 12.57 2.04 -9.44
N PHE A 484 12.58 2.61 -8.23
CA PHE A 484 12.94 1.89 -7.01
C PHE A 484 11.98 0.72 -6.76
N TRP A 485 10.68 0.96 -6.91
CA TRP A 485 9.66 -0.05 -6.60
C TRP A 485 9.69 -1.22 -7.58
N GLU A 486 9.86 -0.95 -8.87
CA GLU A 486 10.04 -2.00 -9.90
C GLU A 486 11.30 -2.83 -9.66
N ALA A 487 12.41 -2.21 -9.29
CA ALA A 487 13.64 -2.93 -8.95
C ALA A 487 13.41 -3.84 -7.72
N ARG A 488 12.87 -3.28 -6.63
CA ARG A 488 12.52 -4.00 -5.41
C ARG A 488 11.58 -5.18 -5.67
N ASP A 489 10.64 -4.99 -6.58
CA ASP A 489 9.61 -5.97 -6.93
C ASP A 489 10.17 -7.26 -7.56
N THR A 490 11.40 -7.23 -8.06
CA THR A 490 12.05 -8.42 -8.62
C THR A 490 12.69 -9.34 -7.56
N TRP A 491 12.96 -8.82 -6.37
CA TRP A 491 13.72 -9.55 -5.34
C TRP A 491 12.85 -10.51 -4.54
N ARG A 492 13.42 -11.71 -4.23
CA ARG A 492 12.78 -12.79 -3.49
C ARG A 492 13.74 -13.43 -2.52
N PHE A 493 13.19 -13.88 -1.39
CA PHE A 493 13.88 -14.76 -0.46
C PHE A 493 13.59 -16.21 -0.80
N SER A 494 14.60 -17.08 -0.60
CA SER A 494 14.46 -18.51 -0.77
C SER A 494 15.43 -19.27 0.15
N ALA A 495 15.25 -20.59 0.29
CA ALA A 495 16.09 -21.47 1.08
C ALA A 495 16.31 -20.99 2.53
N LEU A 496 15.29 -20.38 3.15
CA LEU A 496 15.37 -19.89 4.51
C LEU A 496 15.48 -21.04 5.51
N THR A 497 16.49 -20.99 6.37
CA THR A 497 16.72 -21.93 7.47
C THR A 497 17.05 -21.19 8.77
N TRP A 498 16.63 -21.76 9.89
CA TRP A 498 16.91 -21.29 11.23
C TRP A 498 17.26 -22.46 12.14
N ASP A 499 18.43 -22.46 12.79
CA ASP A 499 18.90 -23.54 13.67
C ASP A 499 18.86 -23.20 15.17
N GLY A 500 18.30 -22.05 15.52
CA GLY A 500 18.24 -21.52 16.89
C GLY A 500 19.25 -20.42 17.18
N ALA A 501 20.29 -20.28 16.35
CA ALA A 501 21.34 -19.27 16.48
C ALA A 501 21.70 -18.59 15.15
N ARG A 502 21.51 -19.30 14.03
CA ARG A 502 21.89 -18.82 12.71
C ARG A 502 20.71 -18.85 11.74
N LEU A 503 20.41 -17.68 11.18
CA LEU A 503 19.49 -17.52 10.07
C LEU A 503 20.27 -17.54 8.76
N GLN A 504 19.87 -18.38 7.81
CA GLN A 504 20.45 -18.42 6.47
C GLN A 504 19.36 -18.34 5.42
N PHE A 505 19.63 -17.63 4.33
CA PHE A 505 18.73 -17.54 3.19
C PHE A 505 19.45 -17.10 1.92
N ILE A 506 18.80 -17.28 0.79
CA ILE A 506 19.23 -16.73 -0.49
C ILE A 506 18.31 -15.56 -0.82
N LEU A 507 18.89 -14.44 -1.20
CA LEU A 507 18.22 -13.26 -1.71
C LEU A 507 18.59 -13.10 -3.20
N ALA A 508 17.60 -13.05 -4.10
CA ALA A 508 17.85 -12.93 -5.53
C ALA A 508 16.82 -12.01 -6.22
N GLY A 509 17.29 -11.24 -7.20
CA GLY A 509 16.49 -10.33 -8.01
C GLY A 509 17.13 -10.08 -9.38
N SER A 510 16.36 -9.59 -10.34
CA SER A 510 16.84 -9.34 -11.72
C SER A 510 17.22 -7.88 -11.99
N THR A 511 16.81 -6.95 -11.12
CA THR A 511 17.05 -5.52 -11.29
C THR A 511 17.60 -4.95 -10.00
N SER A 512 18.64 -4.13 -10.08
CA SER A 512 19.26 -3.47 -8.93
C SER A 512 18.85 -2.00 -8.83
N HIS A 513 19.04 -1.44 -7.63
CA HIS A 513 18.89 -0.02 -7.32
C HIS A 513 19.70 0.28 -6.05
N ASP A 514 20.43 1.38 -6.02
CA ASP A 514 21.34 1.71 -4.92
C ASP A 514 20.65 1.87 -3.55
N GLY A 515 19.35 2.16 -3.55
CA GLY A 515 18.55 2.26 -2.33
C GLY A 515 18.01 0.93 -1.79
N LEU A 516 18.26 -0.21 -2.45
CA LEU A 516 17.70 -1.48 -2.00
C LEU A 516 18.39 -2.00 -0.73
N CYS A 517 17.57 -2.35 0.25
CA CYS A 517 18.00 -2.96 1.51
C CYS A 517 17.09 -4.13 1.87
N PHE A 518 17.61 -5.08 2.61
CA PHE A 518 16.79 -6.01 3.38
C PHE A 518 16.91 -5.73 4.88
N MET A 519 15.94 -6.18 5.65
CA MET A 519 15.87 -5.99 7.09
C MET A 519 15.74 -7.35 7.77
N VAL A 520 16.38 -7.49 8.94
CA VAL A 520 16.18 -8.61 9.86
C VAL A 520 15.96 -8.08 11.27
N PRO A 521 15.21 -8.78 12.16
CA PRO A 521 15.07 -8.36 13.55
C PRO A 521 16.43 -8.24 14.24
N ALA A 522 16.68 -7.16 14.97
CA ALA A 522 17.89 -7.00 15.78
C ALA A 522 17.92 -7.95 16.97
N ASN A 523 16.75 -8.39 17.45
CA ASN A 523 16.61 -9.32 18.57
C ASN A 523 15.58 -10.40 18.23
N TYR A 524 15.85 -11.64 18.59
CA TYR A 524 14.92 -12.76 18.42
C TYR A 524 15.06 -13.77 19.56
N ALA A 525 13.93 -14.17 20.16
CA ALA A 525 13.86 -15.20 21.21
C ALA A 525 14.84 -15.00 22.39
N GLY A 526 15.18 -13.76 22.72
CA GLY A 526 16.09 -13.41 23.83
C GLY A 526 17.58 -13.30 23.44
N THR A 527 17.91 -13.53 22.17
CA THR A 527 19.25 -13.32 21.60
C THR A 527 19.31 -12.04 20.77
N SER A 528 20.51 -11.50 20.57
CA SER A 528 20.77 -10.29 19.78
C SER A 528 21.59 -10.64 18.54
N LEU A 529 21.32 -9.94 17.43
CA LEU A 529 22.12 -10.07 16.22
C LEU A 529 23.52 -9.51 16.46
N ASP A 530 24.55 -10.27 16.11
CA ASP A 530 25.94 -9.88 16.28
C ASP A 530 26.77 -9.92 14.99
N GLU A 531 26.33 -10.63 13.95
CA GLU A 531 27.06 -10.71 12.70
C GLU A 531 26.13 -10.90 11.49
N VAL A 532 26.40 -10.18 10.40
CA VAL A 532 25.81 -10.41 9.09
C VAL A 532 26.91 -10.70 8.06
N ARG A 533 26.73 -11.75 7.26
CA ARG A 533 27.61 -12.08 6.13
C ARG A 533 26.84 -12.14 4.84
N LEU A 534 27.42 -11.54 3.80
CA LEU A 534 26.98 -11.64 2.41
C LEU A 534 28.03 -12.44 1.63
N ASP A 535 27.63 -13.56 1.02
CA ASP A 535 28.52 -14.49 0.28
C ASP A 535 29.76 -14.93 1.10
N GLY A 536 29.61 -15.02 2.44
CA GLY A 536 30.65 -15.40 3.37
C GLY A 536 31.46 -14.25 3.98
N GLU A 537 31.39 -13.04 3.40
CA GLU A 537 32.10 -11.86 3.88
C GLU A 537 31.25 -11.07 4.89
N ILE A 538 31.87 -10.59 5.97
CA ILE A 538 31.22 -9.73 6.97
C ILE A 538 30.85 -8.41 6.29
N THR A 539 29.63 -7.94 6.52
CA THR A 539 29.14 -6.67 5.99
C THR A 539 28.69 -5.73 7.10
N ASP A 540 28.80 -4.44 6.84
CA ASP A 540 28.27 -3.40 7.71
C ASP A 540 26.74 -3.36 7.62
N TRP A 541 26.11 -2.93 8.71
CA TRP A 541 24.68 -2.76 8.81
C TRP A 541 24.32 -1.59 9.74
N GLN A 542 23.09 -1.12 9.66
CA GLN A 542 22.57 -0.07 10.53
C GLN A 542 21.36 -0.59 11.30
N GLN A 543 21.22 -0.16 12.55
CA GLN A 543 20.07 -0.50 13.37
C GLN A 543 19.09 0.66 13.40
N GLU A 544 17.84 0.35 13.14
CA GLU A 544 16.75 1.31 13.09
C GLU A 544 15.50 0.73 13.77
N THR A 545 14.69 1.60 14.35
CA THR A 545 13.36 1.20 14.79
C THR A 545 12.40 1.31 13.61
N ARG A 546 11.80 0.18 13.25
CA ARG A 546 10.77 0.11 12.20
C ARG A 546 9.54 -0.59 12.77
N TYR A 547 8.38 0.06 12.68
CA TYR A 547 7.10 -0.50 13.12
C TYR A 547 7.09 -0.98 14.58
N GLY A 548 7.80 -0.27 15.47
CA GLY A 548 7.94 -0.63 16.88
C GLY A 548 8.86 -1.84 17.15
N GLU A 549 9.61 -2.30 16.14
CA GLU A 549 10.66 -3.31 16.27
C GLU A 549 12.04 -2.73 15.95
N ASN A 550 13.06 -3.18 16.68
CA ASN A 550 14.44 -2.88 16.30
C ASN A 550 14.85 -3.82 15.17
N MET A 551 15.15 -3.23 14.03
CA MET A 551 15.55 -3.94 12.82
C MET A 551 16.98 -3.58 12.44
N VAL A 552 17.71 -4.53 11.88
CA VAL A 552 18.99 -4.32 11.23
C VAL A 552 18.76 -4.19 9.73
N LEU A 553 19.18 -3.08 9.14
CA LEU A 553 19.10 -2.79 7.72
C LEU A 553 20.45 -3.09 7.07
N VAL A 554 20.42 -3.89 6.01
CA VAL A 554 21.59 -4.31 5.25
C VAL A 554 21.44 -3.90 3.80
N PRO A 555 22.31 -3.06 3.25
CA PRO A 555 22.29 -2.71 1.83
C PRO A 555 22.47 -3.93 0.94
N ILE A 556 21.74 -3.97 -0.17
CA ILE A 556 21.90 -4.97 -1.22
C ILE A 556 22.90 -4.41 -2.24
N PRO A 557 24.08 -5.04 -2.43
CA PRO A 557 25.08 -4.56 -3.38
C PRO A 557 24.49 -4.48 -4.81
N ALA A 558 24.63 -3.33 -5.46
CA ALA A 558 23.98 -3.04 -6.74
C ALA A 558 24.47 -3.96 -7.90
N GLU A 559 25.70 -4.46 -7.81
CA GLU A 559 26.29 -5.37 -8.78
C GLU A 559 25.83 -6.83 -8.63
N LYS A 560 25.13 -7.16 -7.54
CA LYS A 560 24.69 -8.53 -7.25
C LYS A 560 23.25 -8.75 -7.68
N GLN A 561 22.98 -9.89 -8.29
CA GLN A 561 21.63 -10.38 -8.58
C GLN A 561 21.23 -11.59 -7.71
N ARG A 562 22.20 -12.17 -6.99
CA ARG A 562 22.00 -13.29 -6.06
C ARG A 562 23.02 -13.21 -4.95
N ILE A 563 22.57 -13.36 -3.73
CA ILE A 563 23.38 -13.22 -2.52
C ILE A 563 23.00 -14.35 -1.56
N SER A 564 24.02 -15.05 -1.01
CA SER A 564 23.85 -15.94 0.13
C SER A 564 24.02 -15.13 1.42
N VAL A 565 23.02 -15.12 2.27
CA VAL A 565 23.01 -14.35 3.52
C VAL A 565 23.07 -15.28 4.71
N SER A 566 23.95 -14.95 5.67
CA SER A 566 24.03 -15.61 6.97
C SER A 566 24.02 -14.57 8.08
N VAL A 567 23.09 -14.71 9.02
CA VAL A 567 22.92 -13.80 10.17
C VAL A 567 23.07 -14.62 11.45
N ARG A 568 23.95 -14.20 12.34
CA ARG A 568 24.18 -14.86 13.63
C ARG A 568 23.52 -14.06 14.75
N TYR A 569 22.91 -14.80 15.67
CA TYR A 569 22.34 -14.30 16.92
C TYR A 569 23.03 -15.01 18.12
N SER A 570 23.40 -14.24 19.14
CA SER A 570 24.06 -14.73 20.35
C SER A 570 23.44 -14.14 21.61
#